data_b3a6f6cf60a616a2f79b2473ca1040b4
#
_entry.id   b3a6f6cf60a616a2f79b2473ca1040b4
#
_cell.length_a   1.000
_cell.length_b   1.000
_cell.length_c   1.000
_cell.angle_alpha   90.00
_cell.angle_beta   90.00
_cell.angle_gamma   90.00
#
_symmetry.space_group_name_H-M   'P 1'
#
loop_
_entity.id
_entity.type
_entity.pdbx_description
1 polymer ?
#
loop_
_entity_poly.entity_id
_entity_poly.type
_entity_poly.pdbx_seq_one_letter_code
_entity_poly.pdbx_strand_id
1 'polypeptide(L)'
;PIGNRNAYDYFRKEGREELRKEVRAAYDRLARRYNPVVLEGAGSISEINLRDSDLVNLPMALYAGADVILVADIDRGGVFASVYGSVMLLRPNERERIKGILINKFRGDIRLFESGVKMIEELCGIPVVGVVPYYKDIYIEEEDSVALAAKSMQAERGKVNIAVVLLRHLSNFTDFNALERDPRVHLFYTNNTDELAKADIIILPGS
;
A
#
# COMPACT_ATOMS: atom_id res chain seq x y z
N PRO A 1 -19.54 -4.24 -0.94
CA PRO A 1 -18.98 -4.58 0.37
C PRO A 1 -19.70 -5.78 0.96
N ILE A 2 -18.94 -6.76 1.46
CA ILE A 2 -19.50 -8.01 2.05
C ILE A 2 -19.78 -7.81 3.56
N GLY A 3 -19.42 -6.65 4.12
CA GLY A 3 -19.57 -6.27 5.52
C GLY A 3 -18.28 -5.73 6.12
N ASN A 4 -18.38 -5.19 7.33
CA ASN A 4 -17.24 -4.71 8.10
C ASN A 4 -16.83 -5.78 9.12
N ARG A 5 -15.55 -6.13 9.15
CA ARG A 5 -14.96 -7.01 10.17
C ARG A 5 -13.72 -6.34 10.75
N ASN A 6 -13.46 -6.52 12.03
CA ASN A 6 -12.19 -6.12 12.60
C ASN A 6 -11.06 -7.07 12.13
N ALA A 7 -9.79 -6.68 12.27
CA ALA A 7 -8.66 -7.48 11.81
C ALA A 7 -8.63 -8.87 12.44
N TYR A 8 -8.93 -8.99 13.72
CA TYR A 8 -8.94 -10.27 14.43
C TYR A 8 -9.98 -11.24 13.85
N ASP A 9 -11.21 -10.78 13.60
CA ASP A 9 -12.28 -11.60 13.02
C ASP A 9 -12.02 -11.88 11.53
N TYR A 10 -11.35 -10.95 10.83
CA TYR A 10 -10.99 -11.14 9.43
C TYR A 10 -9.99 -12.28 9.25
N PHE A 11 -9.01 -12.45 10.14
CA PHE A 11 -8.00 -13.51 10.04
C PHE A 11 -8.40 -14.85 10.68
N ARG A 12 -9.60 -14.96 11.25
CA ARG A 12 -10.15 -16.24 11.73
C ARG A 12 -10.52 -17.17 10.59
N LYS A 13 -10.43 -18.48 10.83
CA LYS A 13 -10.76 -19.50 9.81
C LYS A 13 -12.24 -19.58 9.48
N GLU A 14 -13.11 -19.24 10.46
CA GLU A 14 -14.57 -19.29 10.33
C GLU A 14 -15.08 -18.23 9.33
N GLY A 15 -15.90 -18.67 8.37
CA GLY A 15 -16.46 -17.80 7.33
C GLY A 15 -15.50 -17.43 6.19
N ARG A 16 -14.24 -17.91 6.22
CA ARG A 16 -13.24 -17.63 5.16
C ARG A 16 -13.61 -18.26 3.83
N GLU A 17 -14.18 -19.45 3.85
CA GLU A 17 -14.55 -20.16 2.63
C GLU A 17 -15.67 -19.44 1.87
N GLU A 18 -16.61 -18.84 2.57
CA GLU A 18 -17.64 -18.00 1.96
C GLU A 18 -17.06 -16.75 1.33
N LEU A 19 -16.15 -16.06 2.05
CA LEU A 19 -15.45 -14.90 1.50
C LEU A 19 -14.63 -15.28 0.26
N ARG A 20 -13.96 -16.42 0.28
CA ARG A 20 -13.20 -16.93 -0.87
C ARG A 20 -14.09 -17.16 -2.09
N LYS A 21 -15.27 -17.76 -1.89
CA LYS A 21 -16.26 -17.96 -2.96
C LYS A 21 -16.72 -16.63 -3.56
N GLU A 22 -17.03 -15.65 -2.71
CA GLU A 22 -17.46 -14.33 -3.17
C GLU A 22 -16.37 -13.58 -3.94
N VAL A 23 -15.13 -13.59 -3.45
CA VAL A 23 -13.97 -12.96 -4.14
C VAL A 23 -13.78 -13.60 -5.51
N ARG A 24 -13.78 -14.94 -5.60
CA ARG A 24 -13.64 -15.67 -6.87
C ARG A 24 -14.79 -15.38 -7.83
N ALA A 25 -16.03 -15.37 -7.33
CA ALA A 25 -17.19 -15.04 -8.15
C ALA A 25 -17.15 -13.60 -8.67
N ALA A 26 -16.62 -12.67 -7.88
CA ALA A 26 -16.41 -11.28 -8.32
C ALA A 26 -15.37 -11.21 -9.45
N TYR A 27 -14.24 -11.90 -9.29
CA TYR A 27 -13.22 -12.01 -10.32
C TYR A 27 -13.79 -12.62 -11.61
N ASP A 28 -14.51 -13.72 -11.52
CA ASP A 28 -15.10 -14.40 -12.69
C ASP A 28 -16.06 -13.49 -13.46
N ARG A 29 -16.82 -12.65 -12.76
CA ARG A 29 -17.68 -11.65 -13.41
C ARG A 29 -16.89 -10.60 -14.17
N LEU A 30 -15.75 -10.14 -13.61
CA LEU A 30 -14.87 -9.17 -14.27
C LEU A 30 -14.13 -9.80 -15.45
N ALA A 31 -13.58 -11.00 -15.29
CA ALA A 31 -12.82 -11.70 -16.33
C ALA A 31 -13.67 -12.08 -17.56
N ARG A 32 -14.99 -12.22 -17.40
CA ARG A 32 -15.91 -12.41 -18.55
C ARG A 32 -16.11 -11.14 -19.38
N ARG A 33 -15.83 -9.97 -18.82
CA ARG A 33 -16.11 -8.66 -19.42
C ARG A 33 -14.87 -7.94 -19.89
N TYR A 34 -13.76 -8.15 -19.22
CA TYR A 34 -12.53 -7.37 -19.39
C TYR A 34 -11.33 -8.29 -19.59
N ASN A 35 -10.47 -7.88 -20.51
CA ASN A 35 -9.18 -8.51 -20.76
C ASN A 35 -8.19 -7.43 -21.21
N PRO A 36 -7.07 -7.22 -20.53
CA PRO A 36 -6.66 -7.91 -19.31
C PRO A 36 -7.43 -7.46 -18.05
N VAL A 37 -7.39 -8.30 -17.01
CA VAL A 37 -7.76 -7.93 -15.63
C VAL A 37 -6.49 -7.79 -14.83
N VAL A 38 -6.27 -6.63 -14.22
CA VAL A 38 -5.14 -6.36 -13.35
C VAL A 38 -5.61 -6.52 -11.90
N LEU A 39 -4.84 -7.28 -11.11
CA LEU A 39 -5.09 -7.54 -9.71
C LEU A 39 -3.99 -6.90 -8.88
N GLU A 40 -4.34 -6.15 -7.85
CA GLU A 40 -3.40 -5.60 -6.88
C GLU A 40 -3.43 -6.46 -5.61
N GLY A 41 -2.25 -6.83 -5.12
CA GLY A 41 -2.08 -7.51 -3.85
C GLY A 41 -2.18 -6.56 -2.66
N ALA A 42 -2.27 -7.11 -1.46
CA ALA A 42 -2.28 -6.35 -0.22
C ALA A 42 -1.31 -6.97 0.80
N GLY A 43 -0.54 -6.13 1.47
CA GLY A 43 0.49 -6.56 2.41
C GLY A 43 1.65 -7.32 1.74
N SER A 44 2.29 -8.21 2.47
CA SER A 44 3.43 -8.98 1.97
C SER A 44 3.07 -10.43 1.67
N ILE A 45 3.55 -10.93 0.53
CA ILE A 45 3.45 -12.37 0.20
C ILE A 45 4.32 -13.26 1.10
N SER A 46 5.23 -12.65 1.86
CA SER A 46 6.15 -13.34 2.77
C SER A 46 5.57 -13.60 4.17
N GLU A 47 4.36 -13.13 4.45
CA GLU A 47 3.67 -13.36 5.72
C GLU A 47 3.17 -14.82 5.80
N ILE A 48 4.12 -15.75 5.93
CA ILE A 48 3.84 -17.20 5.89
C ILE A 48 2.91 -17.68 7.00
N ASN A 49 2.86 -16.98 8.12
CA ASN A 49 1.92 -17.21 9.22
C ASN A 49 0.46 -16.89 8.85
N LEU A 50 0.24 -16.00 7.87
CA LEU A 50 -1.08 -15.60 7.37
C LEU A 50 -1.47 -16.29 6.07
N ARG A 51 -0.60 -17.10 5.49
CA ARG A 51 -0.77 -17.74 4.16
C ARG A 51 -2.10 -18.46 4.00
N ASP A 52 -2.50 -19.27 4.95
CA ASP A 52 -3.73 -20.07 4.88
C ASP A 52 -4.99 -19.19 4.96
N SER A 53 -4.84 -17.99 5.48
CA SER A 53 -5.91 -17.00 5.58
C SER A 53 -5.84 -15.93 4.49
N ASP A 54 -4.83 -15.93 3.65
CA ASP A 54 -4.71 -14.99 2.52
C ASP A 54 -5.80 -15.25 1.46
N LEU A 55 -6.49 -14.20 1.05
CA LEU A 55 -7.51 -14.21 0.01
C LEU A 55 -7.13 -13.35 -1.19
N VAL A 56 -6.07 -12.55 -1.06
CA VAL A 56 -5.78 -11.43 -1.96
C VAL A 56 -4.59 -11.73 -2.86
N ASN A 57 -3.50 -12.22 -2.28
CA ASN A 57 -2.21 -12.35 -2.99
C ASN A 57 -2.14 -13.65 -3.82
N LEU A 58 -1.21 -14.53 -3.47
CA LEU A 58 -0.92 -15.75 -4.25
C LEU A 58 -2.10 -16.72 -4.38
N PRO A 59 -2.99 -16.92 -3.37
CA PRO A 59 -4.17 -17.75 -3.56
C PRO A 59 -5.11 -17.23 -4.65
N MET A 60 -5.21 -15.90 -4.79
CA MET A 60 -5.99 -15.30 -5.88
C MET A 60 -5.28 -15.38 -7.22
N ALA A 61 -3.96 -15.15 -7.25
CA ALA A 61 -3.15 -15.30 -8.45
C ALA A 61 -3.21 -16.75 -9.01
N LEU A 62 -3.11 -17.75 -8.14
CA LEU A 62 -3.26 -19.15 -8.53
C LEU A 62 -4.67 -19.45 -9.08
N TYR A 63 -5.72 -18.93 -8.45
CA TYR A 63 -7.10 -19.10 -8.93
C TYR A 63 -7.30 -18.48 -10.31
N ALA A 64 -6.81 -17.26 -10.48
CA ALA A 64 -6.93 -16.52 -11.74
C ALA A 64 -6.00 -17.03 -12.85
N GLY A 65 -5.06 -17.91 -12.54
CA GLY A 65 -3.98 -18.28 -13.47
C GLY A 65 -3.08 -17.10 -13.83
N ALA A 66 -3.03 -16.07 -13.00
CA ALA A 66 -2.34 -14.83 -13.29
C ALA A 66 -0.82 -14.96 -13.22
N ASP A 67 -0.12 -14.25 -14.08
CA ASP A 67 1.30 -13.98 -13.93
C ASP A 67 1.48 -12.88 -12.88
N VAL A 68 2.50 -13.00 -12.04
CA VAL A 68 2.73 -12.14 -10.88
C VAL A 68 4.01 -11.32 -11.08
N ILE A 69 3.93 -10.03 -10.84
CA ILE A 69 5.09 -9.15 -10.70
C ILE A 69 5.29 -8.86 -9.21
N LEU A 70 6.44 -9.26 -8.68
CA LEU A 70 6.81 -8.95 -7.30
C LEU A 70 7.37 -7.53 -7.23
N VAL A 71 6.70 -6.64 -6.51
CA VAL A 71 7.16 -5.26 -6.28
C VAL A 71 7.93 -5.18 -4.96
N ALA A 72 9.17 -4.69 -5.02
CA ALA A 72 10.05 -4.55 -3.85
C ALA A 72 10.44 -3.09 -3.61
N ASP A 73 10.33 -2.64 -2.37
CA ASP A 73 10.70 -1.29 -1.95
C ASP A 73 12.18 -1.25 -1.55
N ILE A 74 13.01 -0.55 -2.35
CA ILE A 74 14.45 -0.42 -2.07
C ILE A 74 14.76 0.69 -1.07
N ASP A 75 13.86 1.65 -0.88
CA ASP A 75 14.08 2.83 -0.02
C ASP A 75 14.29 2.46 1.45
N ARG A 76 13.73 1.34 1.88
CA ARG A 76 13.88 0.82 3.26
C ARG A 76 15.21 0.12 3.50
N GLY A 77 15.99 -0.15 2.46
CA GLY A 77 17.21 -0.95 2.52
C GLY A 77 16.96 -2.46 2.57
N GLY A 78 18.02 -3.25 2.34
CA GLY A 78 17.94 -4.71 2.42
C GLY A 78 17.16 -5.38 1.29
N VAL A 79 17.01 -4.75 0.13
CA VAL A 79 16.18 -5.25 -0.98
C VAL A 79 16.57 -6.64 -1.44
N PHE A 80 17.86 -6.98 -1.47
CA PHE A 80 18.34 -8.33 -1.84
C PHE A 80 17.79 -9.41 -0.93
N ALA A 81 17.89 -9.21 0.40
CA ALA A 81 17.37 -10.16 1.38
C ALA A 81 15.84 -10.24 1.31
N SER A 82 15.18 -9.09 1.17
CA SER A 82 13.71 -9.02 1.07
C SER A 82 13.18 -9.75 -0.15
N VAL A 83 13.75 -9.51 -1.33
CA VAL A 83 13.32 -10.15 -2.58
C VAL A 83 13.62 -11.64 -2.54
N TYR A 84 14.87 -12.02 -2.24
CA TYR A 84 15.28 -13.41 -2.16
C TYR A 84 14.46 -14.19 -1.15
N GLY A 85 14.31 -13.65 0.07
CA GLY A 85 13.52 -14.27 1.12
C GLY A 85 12.06 -14.44 0.71
N SER A 86 11.46 -13.41 0.13
CA SER A 86 10.08 -13.49 -0.37
C SER A 86 9.90 -14.62 -1.37
N VAL A 87 10.78 -14.71 -2.38
CA VAL A 87 10.72 -15.75 -3.41
C VAL A 87 10.96 -17.14 -2.82
N MET A 88 11.95 -17.29 -1.93
CA MET A 88 12.33 -18.60 -1.39
C MET A 88 11.33 -19.16 -0.38
N LEU A 89 10.57 -18.31 0.31
CA LEU A 89 9.51 -18.73 1.23
C LEU A 89 8.25 -19.23 0.51
N LEU A 90 8.11 -18.99 -0.80
CA LEU A 90 6.97 -19.46 -1.58
C LEU A 90 7.02 -20.96 -1.84
N ARG A 91 5.84 -21.56 -1.95
CA ARG A 91 5.69 -22.95 -2.46
C ARG A 91 6.07 -22.98 -3.94
N PRO A 92 6.52 -24.14 -4.47
CA PRO A 92 6.94 -24.24 -5.88
C PRO A 92 5.91 -23.71 -6.88
N ASN A 93 4.64 -24.08 -6.73
CA ASN A 93 3.55 -23.64 -7.61
C ASN A 93 3.23 -22.13 -7.49
N GLU A 94 3.48 -21.53 -6.34
CA GLU A 94 3.35 -20.09 -6.13
C GLU A 94 4.53 -19.35 -6.78
N ARG A 95 5.74 -19.86 -6.59
CA ARG A 95 6.98 -19.31 -7.18
C ARG A 95 6.93 -19.30 -8.70
N GLU A 96 6.40 -20.35 -9.31
CA GLU A 96 6.23 -20.44 -10.76
C GLU A 96 5.34 -19.33 -11.34
N ARG A 97 4.49 -18.71 -10.53
CA ARG A 97 3.68 -17.56 -10.94
C ARG A 97 4.45 -16.25 -11.00
N ILE A 98 5.55 -16.12 -10.27
CA ILE A 98 6.37 -14.90 -10.30
C ILE A 98 7.13 -14.83 -11.62
N LYS A 99 6.73 -13.90 -12.50
CA LYS A 99 7.31 -13.73 -13.83
C LYS A 99 8.27 -12.55 -13.93
N GLY A 100 8.25 -11.68 -12.93
CA GLY A 100 9.15 -10.55 -12.90
C GLY A 100 9.25 -9.93 -11.51
N ILE A 101 10.31 -9.20 -11.30
CA ILE A 101 10.58 -8.39 -10.10
C ILE A 101 10.63 -6.94 -10.53
N LEU A 102 9.93 -6.05 -9.83
CA LEU A 102 9.98 -4.61 -10.00
C LEU A 102 10.60 -3.99 -8.76
N ILE A 103 11.69 -3.27 -8.92
CA ILE A 103 12.33 -2.52 -7.83
C ILE A 103 11.73 -1.11 -7.80
N ASN A 104 11.08 -0.76 -6.70
CA ASN A 104 10.39 0.52 -6.56
C ASN A 104 11.12 1.47 -5.61
N LYS A 105 10.91 2.76 -5.80
CA LYS A 105 11.45 3.86 -4.99
C LYS A 105 12.97 3.97 -5.01
N PHE A 106 13.60 3.69 -6.14
CA PHE A 106 15.04 3.81 -6.27
C PHE A 106 15.50 5.27 -6.18
N ARG A 107 16.51 5.52 -5.34
CA ARG A 107 17.14 6.85 -5.20
C ARG A 107 18.55 6.81 -5.74
N GLY A 108 18.93 7.83 -6.50
CA GLY A 108 20.26 8.01 -7.04
C GLY A 108 20.38 7.66 -8.52
N ASP A 109 21.60 7.38 -8.96
CA ASP A 109 21.92 7.05 -10.36
C ASP A 109 21.64 5.56 -10.62
N ILE A 110 20.67 5.27 -11.48
CA ILE A 110 20.24 3.91 -11.80
C ILE A 110 21.39 3.07 -12.39
N ARG A 111 22.36 3.70 -13.06
CA ARG A 111 23.53 3.01 -13.62
C ARG A 111 24.38 2.32 -12.56
N LEU A 112 24.39 2.86 -11.34
CA LEU A 112 25.08 2.24 -10.21
C LEU A 112 24.39 0.97 -9.69
N PHE A 113 23.16 0.74 -10.06
CA PHE A 113 22.39 -0.42 -9.63
C PHE A 113 22.30 -1.54 -10.69
N GLU A 114 22.91 -1.38 -11.86
CA GLU A 114 22.91 -2.41 -12.91
C GLU A 114 23.50 -3.75 -12.44
N SER A 115 24.56 -3.72 -11.66
CA SER A 115 25.13 -4.94 -11.06
C SER A 115 24.17 -5.56 -10.01
N GLY A 116 23.45 -4.72 -9.29
CA GLY A 116 22.43 -5.15 -8.32
C GLY A 116 21.26 -5.87 -8.99
N VAL A 117 20.81 -5.36 -10.14
CA VAL A 117 19.77 -6.03 -10.96
C VAL A 117 20.22 -7.44 -11.33
N LYS A 118 21.43 -7.59 -11.90
CA LYS A 118 21.98 -8.91 -12.28
C LYS A 118 22.07 -9.86 -11.09
N MET A 119 22.52 -9.36 -9.94
CA MET A 119 22.61 -10.19 -8.72
C MET A 119 21.22 -10.67 -8.26
N ILE A 120 20.19 -9.84 -8.32
CA ILE A 120 18.82 -10.24 -7.97
C ILE A 120 18.32 -11.33 -8.93
N GLU A 121 18.54 -11.14 -10.24
CA GLU A 121 18.17 -12.13 -11.26
C GLU A 121 18.86 -13.48 -11.06
N GLU A 122 20.17 -13.44 -10.79
CA GLU A 122 20.97 -14.65 -10.52
C GLU A 122 20.50 -15.38 -9.25
N LEU A 123 20.23 -14.64 -8.18
CA LEU A 123 19.79 -15.21 -6.91
C LEU A 123 18.38 -15.82 -6.99
N CYS A 124 17.47 -15.18 -7.71
CA CYS A 124 16.06 -15.55 -7.74
C CYS A 124 15.69 -16.42 -8.94
N GLY A 125 16.48 -16.40 -10.01
CA GLY A 125 16.12 -17.02 -11.29
C GLY A 125 14.92 -16.36 -11.97
N ILE A 126 14.64 -15.09 -11.65
CA ILE A 126 13.48 -14.33 -12.12
C ILE A 126 13.98 -12.98 -12.64
N PRO A 127 13.55 -12.52 -13.85
CA PRO A 127 14.01 -11.27 -14.40
C PRO A 127 13.53 -10.05 -13.59
N VAL A 128 14.38 -9.03 -13.51
CA VAL A 128 14.00 -7.71 -13.02
C VAL A 128 13.42 -6.92 -14.20
N VAL A 129 12.11 -6.74 -14.22
CA VAL A 129 11.37 -6.11 -15.32
C VAL A 129 11.42 -4.59 -15.30
N GLY A 130 11.91 -4.00 -14.22
CA GLY A 130 12.08 -2.56 -14.12
C GLY A 130 12.62 -2.09 -12.77
N VAL A 131 13.20 -0.89 -12.80
CA VAL A 131 13.59 -0.14 -11.61
C VAL A 131 12.92 1.22 -11.70
N VAL A 132 12.02 1.50 -10.77
CA VAL A 132 11.23 2.74 -10.74
C VAL A 132 11.90 3.74 -9.82
N PRO A 133 12.25 4.93 -10.32
CA PRO A 133 12.83 5.98 -9.51
C PRO A 133 11.88 6.44 -8.41
N TYR A 134 12.44 6.95 -7.32
CA TYR A 134 11.66 7.63 -6.30
C TYR A 134 11.13 8.95 -6.84
N TYR A 135 9.82 9.06 -6.93
CA TYR A 135 9.15 10.29 -7.35
C TYR A 135 8.92 11.21 -6.16
N LYS A 136 9.40 12.46 -6.27
CA LYS A 136 9.26 13.47 -5.22
C LYS A 136 8.02 14.34 -5.39
N ASP A 137 7.58 14.50 -6.64
CA ASP A 137 6.56 15.47 -7.03
C ASP A 137 5.23 14.84 -7.50
N ILE A 138 5.07 13.54 -7.29
CA ILE A 138 3.78 12.87 -7.50
C ILE A 138 2.94 13.02 -6.24
N TYR A 139 1.82 13.67 -6.42
CA TYR A 139 0.76 13.69 -5.43
C TYR A 139 -0.26 12.60 -5.78
N ILE A 140 -0.28 11.56 -4.98
CA ILE A 140 -1.32 10.52 -5.02
C ILE A 140 -2.17 10.74 -3.77
N GLU A 141 -3.48 10.86 -3.95
CA GLU A 141 -4.40 10.93 -2.82
C GLU A 141 -4.26 9.64 -1.99
N GLU A 142 -4.02 9.84 -0.70
CA GLU A 142 -3.85 8.71 0.22
C GLU A 142 -5.22 8.13 0.54
N GLU A 143 -5.40 6.84 0.33
CA GLU A 143 -6.67 6.15 0.59
C GLU A 143 -6.83 5.73 2.06
N ASP A 144 -5.71 5.65 2.81
CA ASP A 144 -5.70 5.12 4.16
C ASP A 144 -5.49 6.18 5.24
N SER A 145 -6.27 6.09 6.33
CA SER A 145 -6.12 6.92 7.55
C SER A 145 -4.76 6.76 8.27
N VAL A 146 -3.94 5.79 7.88
CA VAL A 146 -2.55 5.61 8.37
C VAL A 146 -1.69 6.84 8.04
N ALA A 147 -1.98 7.52 6.95
CA ALA A 147 -1.34 8.77 6.57
C ALA A 147 -1.56 9.91 7.58
N LEU A 148 -2.67 9.91 8.30
CA LEU A 148 -2.93 10.90 9.35
C LEU A 148 -1.92 10.86 10.50
N ALA A 149 -1.31 9.68 10.78
CA ALA A 149 -0.30 9.54 11.81
C ALA A 149 1.02 10.28 11.48
N ALA A 150 1.27 10.57 10.21
CA ALA A 150 2.44 11.33 9.74
C ALA A 150 2.17 12.83 9.59
N LYS A 151 0.93 13.29 9.80
CA LYS A 151 0.54 14.71 9.66
C LYS A 151 0.95 15.52 10.89
N SER A 152 1.12 16.83 10.70
CA SER A 152 1.39 17.76 11.81
C SER A 152 0.22 17.79 12.81
N MET A 153 0.54 17.89 14.09
CA MET A 153 -0.43 17.99 15.18
C MET A 153 -0.38 19.33 15.92
N GLN A 154 0.46 20.26 15.47
CA GLN A 154 0.71 21.54 16.16
C GLN A 154 0.75 22.68 15.15
N ALA A 155 0.41 23.90 15.60
CA ALA A 155 0.49 25.11 14.82
C ALA A 155 1.95 25.51 14.47
N GLU A 156 2.15 26.16 13.32
CA GLU A 156 3.44 26.65 12.82
C GLU A 156 3.43 28.19 12.74
N ARG A 157 4.48 28.84 13.24
CA ARG A 157 4.62 30.30 13.18
C ARG A 157 4.84 30.79 11.74
N GLY A 158 4.20 31.89 11.39
CA GLY A 158 4.42 32.56 10.10
C GLY A 158 3.59 32.04 8.94
N LYS A 159 2.67 31.11 9.20
CA LYS A 159 1.69 30.63 8.23
C LYS A 159 0.27 30.82 8.74
N VAL A 160 -0.69 30.74 7.84
CA VAL A 160 -2.10 30.63 8.19
C VAL A 160 -2.34 29.22 8.72
N ASN A 161 -2.65 29.10 10.00
CA ASN A 161 -2.85 27.85 10.69
C ASN A 161 -4.31 27.39 10.56
N ILE A 162 -4.52 26.28 9.89
CA ILE A 162 -5.83 25.64 9.75
C ILE A 162 -5.82 24.32 10.51
N ALA A 163 -6.63 24.23 11.56
CA ALA A 163 -6.78 23.02 12.35
C ALA A 163 -7.98 22.21 11.87
N VAL A 164 -7.77 20.95 11.56
CA VAL A 164 -8.84 19.98 11.37
C VAL A 164 -9.03 19.20 12.67
N VAL A 165 -10.23 19.22 13.23
CA VAL A 165 -10.52 18.48 14.46
C VAL A 165 -10.40 16.99 14.22
N LEU A 166 -9.46 16.34 14.90
CA LEU A 166 -9.21 14.91 14.78
C LEU A 166 -10.30 14.13 15.50
N LEU A 167 -11.33 13.74 14.76
CA LEU A 167 -12.41 12.90 15.24
C LEU A 167 -12.00 11.42 15.22
N ARG A 168 -12.66 10.60 16.02
CA ARG A 168 -12.39 9.15 16.14
C ARG A 168 -12.57 8.40 14.82
N HIS A 169 -13.47 8.86 13.99
CA HIS A 169 -13.73 8.40 12.63
C HIS A 169 -13.77 9.61 11.71
N LEU A 170 -12.65 9.91 11.08
CA LEU A 170 -12.53 10.98 10.12
C LEU A 170 -12.86 10.44 8.72
N SER A 171 -13.86 11.04 8.09
CA SER A 171 -14.21 10.76 6.69
C SER A 171 -13.58 11.82 5.77
N ASN A 172 -13.21 11.41 4.55
CA ASN A 172 -12.79 12.31 3.47
C ASN A 172 -11.67 13.29 3.85
N PHE A 173 -10.63 12.78 4.54
CA PHE A 173 -9.46 13.62 4.91
C PHE A 173 -8.72 14.18 3.68
N THR A 174 -8.91 13.57 2.50
CA THR A 174 -8.38 14.05 1.23
C THR A 174 -9.00 15.36 0.75
N ASP A 175 -10.17 15.76 1.27
CA ASP A 175 -10.80 17.04 0.95
C ASP A 175 -9.92 18.25 1.37
N PHE A 176 -9.01 18.04 2.33
CA PHE A 176 -8.11 19.08 2.82
C PHE A 176 -6.79 19.18 2.07
N ASN A 177 -6.55 18.28 1.13
CA ASN A 177 -5.30 18.21 0.35
C ASN A 177 -4.99 19.52 -0.42
N ALA A 178 -6.01 20.22 -0.88
CA ALA A 178 -5.85 21.51 -1.55
C ALA A 178 -5.26 22.58 -0.61
N LEU A 179 -5.65 22.54 0.66
CA LEU A 179 -5.14 23.45 1.70
C LEU A 179 -3.70 23.11 2.08
N GLU A 180 -3.35 21.82 2.15
CA GLU A 180 -1.99 21.36 2.45
C GLU A 180 -0.97 21.77 1.38
N ARG A 181 -1.43 21.99 0.13
CA ARG A 181 -0.57 22.39 -1.00
C ARG A 181 -0.27 23.88 -1.04
N ASP A 182 -1.04 24.71 -0.36
CA ASP A 182 -0.79 26.15 -0.36
C ASP A 182 0.38 26.46 0.59
N PRO A 183 1.51 26.99 0.09
CA PRO A 183 2.69 27.25 0.91
C PRO A 183 2.48 28.28 2.03
N ARG A 184 1.40 29.05 1.95
CA ARG A 184 1.00 30.04 2.97
C ARG A 184 0.23 29.40 4.11
N VAL A 185 -0.30 28.19 3.91
CA VAL A 185 -1.13 27.45 4.85
C VAL A 185 -0.28 26.41 5.58
N HIS A 186 -0.55 26.24 6.86
CA HIS A 186 -0.13 25.09 7.64
C HIS A 186 -1.38 24.38 8.15
N LEU A 187 -1.68 23.23 7.54
CA LEU A 187 -2.77 22.36 7.94
C LEU A 187 -2.26 21.37 8.98
N PHE A 188 -2.96 21.25 10.11
CA PHE A 188 -2.65 20.29 11.14
C PHE A 188 -3.91 19.64 11.73
N TYR A 189 -3.73 18.44 12.31
CA TYR A 189 -4.84 17.63 12.82
C TYR A 189 -4.68 17.46 14.32
N THR A 190 -5.66 17.88 15.12
CA THR A 190 -5.58 17.79 16.57
C THR A 190 -6.96 17.70 17.23
N ASN A 191 -7.03 17.05 18.38
CA ASN A 191 -8.16 17.08 19.30
C ASN A 191 -7.81 17.83 20.60
N ASN A 192 -6.62 18.40 20.69
CA ASN A 192 -6.18 19.19 21.83
C ASN A 192 -6.71 20.63 21.70
N THR A 193 -7.51 21.06 22.67
CA THR A 193 -8.12 22.41 22.70
C THR A 193 -7.10 23.53 22.75
N ASP A 194 -5.95 23.33 23.40
CA ASP A 194 -4.89 24.33 23.48
C ASP A 194 -4.19 24.52 22.13
N GLU A 195 -4.09 23.47 21.33
CA GLU A 195 -3.58 23.56 19.96
C GLU A 195 -4.63 24.13 19.02
N LEU A 196 -5.91 23.76 19.17
CA LEU A 196 -7.01 24.35 18.40
C LEU A 196 -7.10 25.86 18.60
N ALA A 197 -6.86 26.36 19.82
CA ALA A 197 -6.86 27.78 20.12
C ALA A 197 -5.76 28.59 19.41
N LYS A 198 -4.76 27.94 18.85
CA LYS A 198 -3.67 28.58 18.07
C LYS A 198 -3.97 28.64 16.56
N ALA A 199 -5.07 28.04 16.11
CA ALA A 199 -5.45 28.05 14.71
C ALA A 199 -6.17 29.33 14.33
N ASP A 200 -5.92 29.80 13.11
CA ASP A 200 -6.66 30.93 12.52
C ASP A 200 -8.04 30.46 12.02
N ILE A 201 -8.13 29.19 11.60
CA ILE A 201 -9.36 28.55 11.12
C ILE A 201 -9.45 27.15 11.73
N ILE A 202 -10.65 26.80 12.21
CA ILE A 202 -10.93 25.44 12.70
C ILE A 202 -11.98 24.80 11.79
N ILE A 203 -11.68 23.59 11.31
CA ILE A 203 -12.57 22.79 10.48
C ILE A 203 -13.11 21.62 11.31
N LEU A 204 -14.41 21.48 11.36
CA LEU A 204 -15.09 20.30 11.87
C LEU A 204 -15.40 19.38 10.69
N PRO A 205 -14.65 18.27 10.52
CA PRO A 205 -14.81 17.41 9.37
C PRO A 205 -16.01 16.49 9.49
N GLY A 206 -16.41 15.87 8.39
CA GLY A 206 -17.38 14.78 8.39
C GLY A 206 -16.88 13.55 9.16
N SER A 207 -17.80 12.87 9.80
CA SER A 207 -17.53 11.70 10.62
C SER A 207 -18.53 10.57 10.32
#